data_36242e751a4ea868d246f9896a3158c6
#
_entry.id   36242e751a4ea868d246f9896a3158c6
#
_cell.length_a   1.000
_cell.length_b   1.000
_cell.length_c   1.000
_cell.angle_alpha   90.00
_cell.angle_beta   90.00
_cell.angle_gamma   90.00
#
_symmetry.space_group_name_H-M   'P 1'
#
loop_
_entity.id
_entity.type
_entity.pdbx_description
1 polymer ?
#
loop_
_entity_poly.entity_id
_entity_poly.type
_entity_poly.pdbx_seq_one_letter_code
_entity_poly.pdbx_strand_id
1 'polypeptide(L)'
;MVTSFLSVQEKNGMKERLKVEHLSVSFFTDEGEVQAVRDVSFSLNAGEVLAVVGESGCGKSVLCKSIMKLLPENAKIKNGKILVNGEEIAGYGERRMRELRGKLFSMVFQNPMTSLNPTMTVGAQIAEAVRAHQKDMGKEEVEQRVTELMQLVGIEQAEERKKAYPYHFS
;
A
#
# COMPACT_ATOMS: atom_id res chain seq x y z
N MET A 1 4.65 21.50 4.48
CA MET A 1 3.26 21.95 4.34
C MET A 1 2.73 21.31 3.06
N VAL A 2 1.81 20.35 3.15
CA VAL A 2 1.14 19.78 1.96
C VAL A 2 0.13 20.81 1.49
N THR A 3 0.41 21.52 0.40
CA THR A 3 -0.33 22.74 0.05
C THR A 3 -1.07 22.71 -1.28
N SER A 4 -1.22 21.58 -1.94
CA SER A 4 -2.18 21.54 -3.06
C SER A 4 -2.60 20.10 -3.38
N PHE A 5 -3.87 19.85 -3.19
CA PHE A 5 -4.58 18.73 -3.80
C PHE A 5 -5.15 19.26 -5.13
N LEU A 6 -4.68 18.73 -6.26
CA LEU A 6 -5.37 18.91 -7.53
C LEU A 6 -6.54 17.91 -7.55
N SER A 7 -7.73 18.36 -7.15
CA SER A 7 -8.96 17.60 -7.34
C SER A 7 -9.36 17.70 -8.81
N VAL A 8 -9.41 16.60 -9.51
CA VAL A 8 -10.12 16.47 -10.77
C VAL A 8 -11.61 16.40 -10.45
N GLN A 9 -12.42 17.23 -11.12
CA GLN A 9 -13.83 17.48 -10.88
C GLN A 9 -14.66 16.21 -10.66
N GLU A 10 -15.59 16.29 -9.71
CA GLU A 10 -16.66 15.32 -9.47
C GLU A 10 -17.43 15.02 -10.76
N LYS A 11 -17.33 13.80 -11.26
CA LYS A 11 -18.28 13.24 -12.19
C LYS A 11 -19.37 12.53 -11.39
N ASN A 12 -20.55 13.09 -11.40
CA ASN A 12 -21.77 12.52 -10.84
C ASN A 12 -21.93 11.03 -11.23
N GLY A 13 -22.03 10.16 -10.24
CA GLY A 13 -22.35 8.74 -10.42
C GLY A 13 -21.22 7.71 -10.21
N MET A 14 -19.98 8.15 -9.95
CA MET A 14 -18.89 7.21 -9.66
C MET A 14 -18.89 6.79 -8.19
N LYS A 15 -18.65 5.49 -7.95
CA LYS A 15 -18.58 4.93 -6.61
C LYS A 15 -17.30 5.40 -5.90
N GLU A 16 -17.43 6.11 -4.79
CA GLU A 16 -16.31 6.49 -3.93
C GLU A 16 -15.58 5.24 -3.40
N ARG A 17 -14.28 5.19 -3.60
CA ARG A 17 -13.42 4.07 -3.21
C ARG A 17 -12.62 4.36 -1.95
N LEU A 18 -12.14 5.57 -1.83
CA LEU A 18 -11.38 6.02 -0.67
C LEU A 18 -11.84 7.42 -0.29
N LYS A 19 -12.09 7.64 0.98
CA LYS A 19 -12.31 8.95 1.55
C LYS A 19 -11.46 9.12 2.79
N VAL A 20 -10.74 10.20 2.86
CA VAL A 20 -9.94 10.61 4.01
C VAL A 20 -10.50 11.92 4.52
N GLU A 21 -10.83 11.98 5.79
CA GLU A 21 -11.43 13.15 6.43
C GLU A 21 -10.58 13.59 7.61
N HIS A 22 -10.11 14.83 7.59
CA HIS A 22 -9.40 15.50 8.69
C HIS A 22 -8.23 14.70 9.28
N LEU A 23 -7.51 13.95 8.43
CA LEU A 23 -6.44 13.07 8.86
C LEU A 23 -5.25 13.86 9.39
N SER A 24 -4.86 13.57 10.63
CA SER A 24 -3.67 14.11 11.27
C SER A 24 -2.83 12.98 11.84
N VAL A 25 -1.53 13.00 11.55
CA VAL A 25 -0.57 11.97 11.97
C VAL A 25 0.65 12.61 12.57
N SER A 26 1.07 12.10 13.73
CA SER A 26 2.26 12.56 14.44
C SER A 26 3.22 11.42 14.74
N PHE A 27 4.50 11.73 14.73
CA PHE A 27 5.58 10.91 15.28
C PHE A 27 5.92 11.37 16.69
N PHE A 28 6.21 10.42 17.55
CA PHE A 28 6.68 10.67 18.91
C PHE A 28 8.14 10.23 19.00
N THR A 29 9.01 11.17 19.33
CA THR A 29 10.45 10.99 19.49
C THR A 29 10.84 11.43 20.91
N ASP A 30 12.08 11.17 21.32
CA ASP A 30 12.61 11.64 22.60
C ASP A 30 12.63 13.18 22.68
N GLU A 31 12.68 13.87 21.55
CA GLU A 31 12.66 15.33 21.46
C GLU A 31 11.23 15.92 21.45
N GLY A 32 10.20 15.08 21.36
CA GLY A 32 8.79 15.50 21.37
C GLY A 32 7.95 15.01 20.19
N GLU A 33 6.80 15.65 20.01
CA GLU A 33 5.82 15.34 18.98
C GLU A 33 6.12 16.09 17.67
N VAL A 34 6.25 15.36 16.56
CA VAL A 34 6.42 15.90 15.21
C VAL A 34 5.18 15.59 14.38
N GLN A 35 4.41 16.61 14.02
CA GLN A 35 3.22 16.48 13.17
C GLN A 35 3.63 16.32 11.69
N ALA A 36 3.49 15.13 11.14
CA ALA A 36 3.85 14.81 9.76
C ALA A 36 2.70 15.04 8.76
N VAL A 37 1.46 14.81 9.19
CA VAL A 37 0.24 15.05 8.39
C VAL A 37 -0.68 15.92 9.25
N ARG A 38 -1.23 16.99 8.66
CA ARG A 38 -2.04 17.99 9.37
C ARG A 38 -3.33 18.23 8.63
N ASP A 39 -4.44 17.75 9.19
CA ASP A 39 -5.82 18.02 8.73
C ASP A 39 -6.02 17.82 7.22
N VAL A 40 -5.64 16.65 6.71
CA VAL A 40 -5.73 16.32 5.29
C VAL A 40 -7.06 15.62 5.01
N SER A 41 -7.78 16.15 4.00
CA SER A 41 -9.03 15.58 3.51
C SER A 41 -9.02 15.46 1.99
N PHE A 42 -9.46 14.32 1.47
CA PHE A 42 -9.68 14.09 0.03
C PHE A 42 -10.55 12.85 -0.18
N SER A 43 -11.07 12.72 -1.39
CA SER A 43 -11.74 11.50 -1.84
C SER A 43 -11.18 11.01 -3.17
N LEU A 44 -11.36 9.72 -3.45
CA LEU A 44 -10.97 9.07 -4.69
C LEU A 44 -12.09 8.14 -5.14
N ASN A 45 -12.58 8.35 -6.35
CA ASN A 45 -13.61 7.54 -6.96
C ASN A 45 -13.04 6.40 -7.80
N ALA A 46 -13.90 5.46 -8.18
CA ALA A 46 -13.49 4.37 -9.06
C ALA A 46 -12.99 4.92 -10.41
N GLY A 47 -11.81 4.45 -10.85
CA GLY A 47 -11.19 4.87 -12.10
C GLY A 47 -10.46 6.22 -12.05
N GLU A 48 -10.46 6.91 -10.91
CA GLU A 48 -9.70 8.16 -10.74
C GLU A 48 -8.24 7.90 -10.35
N VAL A 49 -7.39 8.87 -10.70
CA VAL A 49 -6.00 8.96 -10.29
C VAL A 49 -5.80 10.25 -9.50
N LEU A 50 -5.33 10.13 -8.27
CA LEU A 50 -4.98 11.26 -7.41
C LEU A 50 -3.47 11.37 -7.29
N ALA A 51 -2.91 12.51 -7.68
CA ALA A 51 -1.51 12.84 -7.48
C ALA A 51 -1.32 13.64 -6.18
N VAL A 52 -0.45 13.14 -5.29
CA VAL A 52 -0.04 13.84 -4.07
C VAL A 52 1.33 14.47 -4.30
N VAL A 53 1.37 15.78 -4.43
CA VAL A 53 2.56 16.56 -4.77
C VAL A 53 3.04 17.37 -3.56
N GLY A 54 4.35 17.57 -3.45
CA GLY A 54 4.97 18.38 -2.39
C GLY A 54 6.47 18.07 -2.27
N GLU A 55 7.17 18.86 -1.49
CA GLU A 55 8.62 18.72 -1.24
C GLU A 55 8.98 17.40 -0.55
N SER A 56 10.28 17.05 -0.60
CA SER A 56 10.78 15.89 0.16
C SER A 56 10.53 16.12 1.67
N GLY A 57 10.11 15.06 2.37
CA GLY A 57 9.83 15.13 3.82
C GLY A 57 8.48 15.76 4.22
N CYS A 58 7.66 16.28 3.29
CA CYS A 58 6.40 16.94 3.63
C CYS A 58 5.23 16.00 4.04
N GLY A 59 5.48 14.70 4.24
CA GLY A 59 4.47 13.77 4.76
C GLY A 59 3.73 12.90 3.73
N LYS A 60 4.02 13.00 2.43
CA LYS A 60 3.33 12.20 1.37
C LYS A 60 3.34 10.70 1.64
N SER A 61 4.52 10.14 1.92
CA SER A 61 4.68 8.71 2.22
C SER A 61 4.02 8.33 3.55
N VAL A 62 3.99 9.25 4.51
CA VAL A 62 3.30 9.05 5.79
C VAL A 62 1.80 8.97 5.56
N LEU A 63 1.24 9.85 4.74
CA LEU A 63 -0.17 9.84 4.35
C LEU A 63 -0.57 8.48 3.73
N CYS A 64 0.17 8.00 2.73
CA CYS A 64 -0.09 6.71 2.09
C CYS A 64 0.04 5.53 3.08
N LYS A 65 1.09 5.54 3.92
CA LYS A 65 1.28 4.51 4.95
C LYS A 65 0.19 4.54 6.01
N SER A 66 -0.36 5.71 6.35
CA SER A 66 -1.47 5.85 7.29
C SER A 66 -2.73 5.17 6.79
N ILE A 67 -3.07 5.36 5.51
CA ILE A 67 -4.22 4.72 4.86
C ILE A 67 -4.09 3.19 4.92
N MET A 68 -2.88 2.66 4.72
CA MET A 68 -2.62 1.23 4.76
C MET A 68 -2.34 0.68 6.17
N LYS A 69 -2.36 1.54 7.20
CA LYS A 69 -1.93 1.21 8.57
C LYS A 69 -0.54 0.55 8.62
N LEU A 70 0.40 1.12 7.88
CA LEU A 70 1.82 0.71 7.83
C LEU A 70 2.71 1.75 8.49
N LEU A 71 2.17 2.48 9.46
CA LEU A 71 2.95 3.40 10.28
C LEU A 71 3.85 2.63 11.25
N PRO A 72 5.06 3.15 11.55
CA PRO A 72 5.91 2.59 12.60
C PRO A 72 5.29 2.82 13.99
N GLU A 73 5.77 2.11 14.99
CA GLU A 73 5.22 2.13 16.36
C GLU A 73 5.22 3.52 17.01
N ASN A 74 6.22 4.33 16.69
CA ASN A 74 6.34 5.70 17.16
C ASN A 74 5.47 6.71 16.41
N ALA A 75 4.62 6.27 15.45
CA ALA A 75 3.69 7.14 14.75
C ALA A 75 2.24 6.76 15.04
N LYS A 76 1.39 7.78 15.22
CA LYS A 76 -0.04 7.59 15.54
C LYS A 76 -0.91 8.51 14.71
N ILE A 77 -2.06 7.99 14.29
CA ILE A 77 -3.18 8.80 13.79
C ILE A 77 -3.78 9.50 15.01
N LYS A 78 -3.72 10.83 15.04
CA LYS A 78 -4.24 11.69 16.11
C LYS A 78 -5.71 12.02 15.92
N ASN A 79 -6.11 12.22 14.69
CA ASN A 79 -7.47 12.59 14.31
C ASN A 79 -7.76 12.14 12.88
N GLY A 80 -9.04 12.11 12.52
CA GLY A 80 -9.54 11.86 11.18
C GLY A 80 -10.09 10.47 10.97
N LYS A 81 -10.68 10.29 9.80
CA LYS A 81 -11.28 9.03 9.35
C LYS A 81 -10.70 8.60 8.03
N ILE A 82 -10.61 7.30 7.85
CA ILE A 82 -10.22 6.68 6.59
C ILE A 82 -11.31 5.68 6.22
N LEU A 83 -12.06 5.99 5.17
CA LEU A 83 -13.13 5.13 4.68
C LEU A 83 -12.70 4.49 3.36
N VAL A 84 -12.86 3.18 3.25
CA VAL A 84 -12.62 2.40 2.03
C VAL A 84 -13.93 1.73 1.63
N ASN A 85 -14.45 2.05 0.45
CA ASN A 85 -15.79 1.63 0.00
C ASN A 85 -16.91 1.98 1.00
N GLY A 86 -16.78 3.11 1.71
CA GLY A 86 -17.72 3.58 2.72
C GLY A 86 -17.54 2.98 4.12
N GLU A 87 -16.61 2.04 4.32
CA GLU A 87 -16.34 1.40 5.61
C GLU A 87 -15.12 2.05 6.28
N GLU A 88 -15.26 2.51 7.53
CA GLU A 88 -14.17 3.15 8.28
C GLU A 88 -13.17 2.09 8.76
N ILE A 89 -11.91 2.23 8.32
CA ILE A 89 -10.85 1.26 8.56
C ILE A 89 -9.83 1.69 9.62
N ALA A 90 -9.89 2.94 10.08
CA ALA A 90 -8.90 3.47 11.03
C ALA A 90 -8.84 2.68 12.34
N GLY A 91 -9.99 2.19 12.81
CA GLY A 91 -10.13 1.36 14.01
C GLY A 91 -9.78 -0.12 13.84
N TYR A 92 -9.51 -0.60 12.62
CA TYR A 92 -9.28 -2.03 12.39
C TYR A 92 -7.99 -2.52 13.02
N GLY A 93 -8.05 -3.73 13.62
CA GLY A 93 -6.86 -4.44 14.08
C GLY A 93 -6.08 -5.05 12.91
N GLU A 94 -4.85 -5.45 13.17
CA GLU A 94 -3.91 -5.97 12.15
C GLU A 94 -4.47 -7.18 11.38
N ARG A 95 -5.21 -8.08 12.07
CA ARG A 95 -5.84 -9.24 11.42
C ARG A 95 -6.77 -8.81 10.28
N ARG A 96 -7.65 -7.83 10.55
CA ARG A 96 -8.60 -7.33 9.54
C ARG A 96 -7.90 -6.57 8.42
N MET A 97 -6.91 -5.74 8.78
CA MET A 97 -6.10 -5.01 7.79
C MET A 97 -5.35 -5.95 6.84
N ARG A 98 -4.83 -7.07 7.34
CA ARG A 98 -4.15 -8.08 6.51
C ARG A 98 -5.07 -8.72 5.47
N GLU A 99 -6.35 -8.89 5.78
CA GLU A 99 -7.34 -9.39 4.83
C GLU A 99 -7.64 -8.38 3.71
N LEU A 100 -7.51 -7.07 3.99
CA LEU A 100 -7.78 -6.00 3.03
C LEU A 100 -6.57 -5.70 2.14
N ARG A 101 -5.37 -5.71 2.73
CA ARG A 101 -4.12 -5.51 1.97
C ARG A 101 -3.96 -6.61 0.94
N GLY A 102 -3.65 -6.23 -0.30
CA GLY A 102 -3.55 -7.16 -1.44
C GLY A 102 -4.88 -7.50 -2.13
N LYS A 103 -6.04 -7.24 -1.48
CA LYS A 103 -7.37 -7.43 -2.08
C LYS A 103 -8.05 -6.13 -2.48
N LEU A 104 -8.11 -5.15 -1.58
CA LEU A 104 -8.75 -3.86 -1.83
C LEU A 104 -7.73 -2.77 -2.16
N PHE A 105 -6.57 -2.82 -1.58
CA PHE A 105 -5.49 -1.87 -1.82
C PHE A 105 -4.13 -2.54 -1.67
N SER A 106 -3.17 -2.01 -2.40
CA SER A 106 -1.76 -2.43 -2.35
C SER A 106 -0.87 -1.19 -2.45
N MET A 107 0.41 -1.36 -2.17
CA MET A 107 1.38 -0.28 -2.25
C MET A 107 2.63 -0.74 -3.00
N VAL A 108 3.10 0.11 -3.91
CA VAL A 108 4.43 -0.01 -4.50
C VAL A 108 5.36 0.96 -3.78
N PHE A 109 6.43 0.46 -3.19
CA PHE A 109 7.39 1.30 -2.47
C PHE A 109 8.38 1.96 -3.42
N GLN A 110 8.88 3.13 -3.05
CA GLN A 110 9.84 3.91 -3.84
C GLN A 110 11.14 3.14 -4.12
N ASN A 111 11.59 2.31 -3.20
CA ASN A 111 12.72 1.41 -3.38
C ASN A 111 12.26 -0.05 -3.26
N PRO A 112 11.92 -0.70 -4.39
CA PRO A 112 11.40 -2.08 -4.37
C PRO A 112 12.44 -3.08 -3.86
N MET A 113 13.73 -2.82 -4.05
CA MET A 113 14.80 -3.73 -3.60
C MET A 113 14.86 -3.88 -2.08
N THR A 114 14.55 -2.82 -1.33
CA THR A 114 14.48 -2.90 0.14
C THR A 114 13.21 -3.55 0.67
N SER A 115 12.21 -3.75 -0.20
CA SER A 115 10.93 -4.38 0.16
C SER A 115 10.97 -5.90 0.00
N LEU A 116 11.94 -6.40 -0.76
CA LEU A 116 12.14 -7.83 -0.96
C LEU A 116 13.15 -8.39 0.05
N ASN A 117 12.89 -9.60 0.52
CA ASN A 117 13.86 -10.31 1.35
C ASN A 117 15.01 -10.83 0.47
N PRO A 118 16.26 -10.36 0.66
CA PRO A 118 17.38 -10.74 -0.19
C PRO A 118 17.79 -12.22 -0.04
N THR A 119 17.36 -12.89 1.02
CA THR A 119 17.71 -14.30 1.30
C THR A 119 16.66 -15.29 0.79
N MET A 120 15.59 -14.79 0.20
CA MET A 120 14.53 -15.62 -0.42
C MET A 120 14.48 -15.41 -1.92
N THR A 121 14.15 -16.45 -2.68
CA THR A 121 13.93 -16.31 -4.12
C THR A 121 12.70 -15.46 -4.41
N VAL A 122 12.68 -14.79 -5.57
CA VAL A 122 11.53 -13.95 -5.97
C VAL A 122 10.26 -14.78 -6.07
N GLY A 123 10.33 -15.98 -6.64
CA GLY A 123 9.18 -16.89 -6.72
C GLY A 123 8.63 -17.30 -5.37
N ALA A 124 9.49 -17.56 -4.37
CA ALA A 124 9.05 -17.90 -3.01
C ALA A 124 8.28 -16.75 -2.34
N GLN A 125 8.73 -15.51 -2.53
CA GLN A 125 8.06 -14.32 -2.00
C GLN A 125 6.71 -14.06 -2.68
N ILE A 126 6.62 -14.24 -4.00
CA ILE A 126 5.35 -14.14 -4.72
C ILE A 126 4.40 -15.26 -4.25
N ALA A 127 4.91 -16.49 -4.11
CA ALA A 127 4.11 -17.62 -3.63
C ALA A 127 3.56 -17.40 -2.21
N GLU A 128 4.32 -16.76 -1.34
CA GLU A 128 3.86 -16.37 0.00
C GLU A 128 2.65 -15.40 -0.09
N ALA A 129 2.74 -14.39 -0.94
CA ALA A 129 1.65 -13.44 -1.17
C ALA A 129 0.39 -14.13 -1.77
N VAL A 130 0.57 -15.05 -2.71
CA VAL A 130 -0.55 -15.83 -3.29
C VAL A 130 -1.22 -16.67 -2.20
N ARG A 131 -0.47 -17.43 -1.41
CA ARG A 131 -1.01 -18.27 -0.32
C ARG A 131 -1.71 -17.47 0.78
N ALA A 132 -1.24 -16.24 1.05
CA ALA A 132 -1.86 -15.37 2.05
C ALA A 132 -3.32 -15.04 1.71
N HIS A 133 -3.67 -15.01 0.42
CA HIS A 133 -4.98 -14.63 -0.08
C HIS A 133 -5.79 -15.77 -0.71
N GLN A 134 -5.15 -16.84 -1.10
CA GLN A 134 -5.75 -18.00 -1.77
C GLN A 134 -5.34 -19.28 -1.04
N LYS A 135 -5.92 -19.47 0.14
CA LYS A 135 -5.55 -20.54 1.07
C LYS A 135 -5.86 -21.95 0.56
N ASP A 136 -6.79 -22.07 -0.36
CA ASP A 136 -7.29 -23.36 -0.86
C ASP A 136 -6.50 -23.84 -2.11
N MET A 137 -5.56 -23.02 -2.62
CA MET A 137 -4.74 -23.41 -3.75
C MET A 137 -3.70 -24.47 -3.40
N GLY A 138 -3.63 -25.53 -4.22
CA GLY A 138 -2.60 -26.54 -4.16
C GLY A 138 -1.20 -26.00 -4.46
N LYS A 139 -0.17 -26.75 -4.08
CA LYS A 139 1.22 -26.30 -4.29
C LYS A 139 1.53 -26.04 -5.77
N GLU A 140 1.10 -26.91 -6.65
CA GLU A 140 1.34 -26.81 -8.11
C GLU A 140 0.61 -25.60 -8.70
N GLU A 141 -0.63 -25.36 -8.28
CA GLU A 141 -1.41 -24.20 -8.72
C GLU A 141 -0.76 -22.88 -8.29
N VAL A 142 -0.22 -22.81 -7.06
CA VAL A 142 0.54 -21.64 -6.59
C VAL A 142 1.79 -21.42 -7.45
N GLU A 143 2.55 -22.47 -7.77
CA GLU A 143 3.75 -22.38 -8.61
C GLU A 143 3.41 -21.88 -10.03
N GLN A 144 2.34 -22.40 -10.61
CA GLN A 144 1.84 -21.94 -11.91
C GLN A 144 1.42 -20.46 -11.82
N ARG A 145 0.67 -20.08 -10.77
CA ARG A 145 0.23 -18.69 -10.57
C ARG A 145 1.39 -17.72 -10.41
N VAL A 146 2.45 -18.12 -9.73
CA VAL A 146 3.70 -17.33 -9.64
C VAL A 146 4.27 -17.05 -11.03
N THR A 147 4.37 -18.09 -11.87
CA THR A 147 4.90 -17.95 -13.22
C THR A 147 4.03 -17.02 -14.06
N GLU A 148 2.71 -17.19 -14.03
CA GLU A 148 1.75 -16.32 -14.73
C GLU A 148 1.88 -14.84 -14.29
N LEU A 149 2.00 -14.58 -12.99
CA LEU A 149 2.17 -13.21 -12.47
C LEU A 149 3.48 -12.58 -12.94
N MET A 150 4.57 -13.34 -12.96
CA MET A 150 5.85 -12.85 -13.47
C MET A 150 5.78 -12.54 -14.98
N GLN A 151 5.13 -13.39 -15.77
CA GLN A 151 4.91 -13.16 -17.19
C GLN A 151 4.03 -11.93 -17.45
N LEU A 152 2.98 -11.75 -16.64
CA LEU A 152 2.06 -10.61 -16.75
C LEU A 152 2.77 -9.26 -16.60
N VAL A 153 3.81 -9.20 -15.78
CA VAL A 153 4.63 -7.98 -15.61
C VAL A 153 5.84 -7.93 -16.55
N GLY A 154 5.90 -8.80 -17.56
CA GLY A 154 6.93 -8.78 -18.59
C GLY A 154 8.27 -9.39 -18.18
N ILE A 155 8.31 -10.21 -17.14
CA ILE A 155 9.55 -10.95 -16.79
C ILE A 155 9.69 -12.15 -17.73
N GLU A 156 10.64 -12.05 -18.65
CA GLU A 156 11.01 -13.14 -19.55
C GLU A 156 11.60 -14.32 -18.78
N GLN A 157 11.47 -15.54 -19.31
CA GLN A 157 11.98 -16.78 -18.71
C GLN A 157 11.51 -16.95 -17.24
N ALA A 158 10.23 -16.66 -16.96
CA ALA A 158 9.68 -16.64 -15.60
C ALA A 158 9.92 -17.95 -14.84
N GLU A 159 9.85 -19.11 -15.50
CA GLU A 159 10.11 -20.43 -14.89
C GLU A 159 11.53 -20.58 -14.30
N GLU A 160 12.52 -20.00 -14.96
CA GLU A 160 13.89 -20.01 -14.48
C GLU A 160 14.12 -18.89 -13.46
N ARG A 161 13.64 -17.69 -13.78
CA ARG A 161 13.85 -16.50 -12.98
C ARG A 161 13.11 -16.51 -11.63
N LYS A 162 12.03 -17.28 -11.48
CA LYS A 162 11.39 -17.42 -10.16
C LYS A 162 12.31 -18.05 -9.10
N LYS A 163 13.35 -18.78 -9.52
CA LYS A 163 14.36 -19.36 -8.64
C LYS A 163 15.49 -18.40 -8.30
N ALA A 164 15.54 -17.25 -8.96
CA ALA A 164 16.56 -16.23 -8.73
C ALA A 164 16.25 -15.40 -7.48
N TYR A 165 17.28 -14.82 -6.90
CA TYR A 165 17.18 -13.90 -5.76
C TYR A 165 16.99 -12.45 -6.26
N PRO A 166 16.46 -11.54 -5.41
CA PRO A 166 16.17 -10.16 -5.80
C PRO A 166 17.32 -9.43 -6.48
N TYR A 167 18.54 -9.62 -6.02
CA TYR A 167 19.74 -8.96 -6.57
C TYR A 167 20.11 -9.39 -8.00
N HIS A 168 19.46 -10.42 -8.55
CA HIS A 168 19.58 -10.79 -9.97
C HIS A 168 18.57 -10.06 -10.87
N PHE A 169 17.70 -9.24 -10.29
CA PHE A 169 16.67 -8.46 -11.01
C PHE A 169 17.06 -6.98 -11.08
N SER A 170 18.22 -6.66 -11.52
CA SER A 170 18.70 -5.27 -11.75
C SER A 170 18.42 -4.82 -13.19
#